data_ee9ba31ed9081842830992508d8c6dbc
#
_entry.id   ee9ba31ed9081842830992508d8c6dbc
#
_cell.length_a   1.000
_cell.length_b   1.000
_cell.length_c   1.000
_cell.angle_alpha   90.00
_cell.angle_beta   90.00
_cell.angle_gamma   90.00
#
_symmetry.space_group_name_H-M   'P 1'
#
loop_
_entity.id
_entity.type
_entity.pdbx_description
1 polymer ?
#
loop_
_entity_poly.entity_id
_entity_poly.type
_entity_poly.pdbx_seq_one_letter_code
_entity_poly.pdbx_strand_id
1 'polypeptide(L)'
;MNLPEIQNDEALRRHEFPVCADKVYLAHAGVSPLPACVSLAIQDAAAQATFDDQEIGLANLLRETRARAATILGADVGEVALIGPTTAGLSAVAAGLDWQPGDEVLIYQDDFPVNVYPWLALEERGVKIHRLQTPALGQITPELVADQLTAQTRLVALASRHFVSGWRIDHDAIGRLLRERDVLFCLDAIQTLGAFPTTVKHVDFLAADAHKWLLGPCAAGVFYVRRELQDRLAPSAFGWNNVHCPNYVAQETMNLRSDARRYEAGSFNILGIAGLNTALGMLLEVGIDNIAADLAAKRAWLVEALKKKGYEVFHSDAVSGITSCWCEGTDMKAPGEKLAAENIVASVRGDRSGQDYLRFSPHFYSTQSELERAVELL
;
A
#
# COMPACT_ATOMS: atom_id res chain seq x y z
N MET A 1 4.11 22.83 1.70
CA MET A 1 4.75 22.14 2.87
C MET A 1 5.98 21.40 2.35
N ASN A 2 7.15 21.61 2.94
CA ASN A 2 8.33 20.84 2.56
C ASN A 2 8.90 20.07 3.76
N LEU A 3 9.72 19.04 3.50
CA LEU A 3 10.24 18.15 4.52
C LEU A 3 11.07 18.89 5.61
N PRO A 4 12.02 19.79 5.27
CA PRO A 4 12.78 20.53 6.28
C PRO A 4 11.91 21.44 7.16
N GLU A 5 10.87 22.06 6.64
CA GLU A 5 9.95 22.89 7.44
C GLU A 5 9.26 22.05 8.51
N ILE A 6 8.68 20.90 8.12
CA ILE A 6 7.99 20.00 9.05
C ILE A 6 8.93 19.47 10.14
N GLN A 7 10.17 19.17 9.79
CA GLN A 7 11.13 18.58 10.76
C GLN A 7 11.75 19.60 11.71
N ASN A 8 11.84 20.87 11.31
CA ASN A 8 12.51 21.94 12.08
C ASN A 8 11.55 22.88 12.81
N ASP A 9 10.25 22.87 12.48
CA ASP A 9 9.21 23.67 13.14
C ASP A 9 8.23 22.76 13.87
N GLU A 10 8.42 22.61 15.17
CA GLU A 10 7.57 21.74 16.01
C GLU A 10 6.11 22.24 16.09
N ALA A 11 5.88 23.56 16.05
CA ALA A 11 4.53 24.11 16.05
C ALA A 11 3.79 23.76 14.75
N LEU A 12 4.45 23.92 13.62
CA LEU A 12 3.93 23.52 12.32
C LEU A 12 3.69 22.00 12.26
N ARG A 13 4.64 21.20 12.73
CA ARG A 13 4.53 19.74 12.76
C ARG A 13 3.32 19.27 13.56
N ARG A 14 3.08 19.83 14.75
CA ARG A 14 1.91 19.50 15.58
C ARG A 14 0.61 19.99 14.98
N HIS A 15 0.63 21.10 14.28
CA HIS A 15 -0.53 21.62 13.55
C HIS A 15 -0.91 20.67 12.40
N GLU A 16 0.07 20.31 11.56
CA GLU A 16 -0.16 19.47 10.38
C GLU A 16 -0.37 17.99 10.72
N PHE A 17 0.25 17.52 11.80
CA PHE A 17 0.13 16.12 12.31
C PHE A 17 -0.30 16.13 13.78
N PRO A 18 -1.59 16.29 14.08
CA PRO A 18 -2.10 16.46 15.45
C PRO A 18 -1.75 15.33 16.41
N VAL A 19 -1.51 14.12 15.89
CA VAL A 19 -1.05 12.97 16.69
C VAL A 19 0.25 13.27 17.45
N CYS A 20 1.10 14.16 16.92
CA CYS A 20 2.37 14.57 17.52
C CYS A 20 2.21 15.44 18.77
N ALA A 21 1.00 15.95 19.08
CA ALA A 21 0.76 16.69 20.31
C ALA A 21 0.91 15.81 21.55
N ASP A 22 0.41 14.57 21.48
CA ASP A 22 0.27 13.68 22.62
C ASP A 22 1.02 12.36 22.48
N LYS A 23 1.45 11.98 21.26
CA LYS A 23 2.03 10.65 20.99
C LYS A 23 3.23 10.73 20.06
N VAL A 24 4.17 9.83 20.29
CA VAL A 24 5.19 9.44 19.31
C VAL A 24 4.61 8.29 18.48
N TYR A 25 4.27 8.56 17.22
CA TYR A 25 3.61 7.56 16.38
C TYR A 25 4.58 6.91 15.39
N LEU A 26 4.92 5.64 15.64
CA LEU A 26 5.89 4.85 14.87
C LEU A 26 5.24 3.58 14.29
N ALA A 27 3.95 3.60 13.94
CA ALA A 27 3.18 2.42 13.52
C ALA A 27 2.48 2.56 12.15
N HIS A 28 3.03 3.39 11.22
CA HIS A 28 2.41 3.69 9.92
C HIS A 28 2.23 2.48 9.00
N ALA A 29 3.04 1.43 9.15
CA ALA A 29 2.82 0.17 8.44
C ALA A 29 1.55 -0.58 8.89
N GLY A 30 0.88 -0.13 9.94
CA GLY A 30 -0.47 -0.54 10.37
C GLY A 30 -1.54 0.36 9.73
N VAL A 31 -2.12 1.25 10.52
CA VAL A 31 -3.05 2.30 10.08
C VAL A 31 -2.50 3.64 10.53
N SER A 32 -2.35 4.60 9.63
CA SER A 32 -1.82 5.92 9.93
C SER A 32 -2.89 6.86 10.50
N PRO A 33 -2.53 7.75 11.43
CA PRO A 33 -3.36 8.91 11.75
C PRO A 33 -3.50 9.82 10.53
N LEU A 34 -4.63 10.50 10.40
CA LEU A 34 -4.84 11.47 9.33
C LEU A 34 -4.08 12.78 9.62
N PRO A 35 -3.39 13.37 8.63
CA PRO A 35 -2.93 14.74 8.70
C PRO A 35 -4.10 15.72 8.85
N ALA A 36 -3.87 16.90 9.41
CA ALA A 36 -4.89 17.93 9.61
C ALA A 36 -5.58 18.33 8.30
N CYS A 37 -4.81 18.57 7.25
CA CYS A 37 -5.35 18.93 5.94
C CYS A 37 -6.28 17.85 5.36
N VAL A 38 -5.96 16.56 5.54
CA VAL A 38 -6.79 15.43 5.11
C VAL A 38 -8.07 15.36 5.91
N SER A 39 -7.98 15.51 7.23
CA SER A 39 -9.15 15.56 8.13
C SER A 39 -10.09 16.71 7.77
N LEU A 40 -9.55 17.91 7.54
CA LEU A 40 -10.32 19.09 7.13
C LEU A 40 -11.03 18.86 5.78
N ALA A 41 -10.36 18.30 4.78
CA ALA A 41 -10.98 18.02 3.48
C ALA A 41 -12.18 17.06 3.59
N ILE A 42 -12.10 16.06 4.48
CA ILE A 42 -13.21 15.15 4.76
C ILE A 42 -14.36 15.89 5.46
N GLN A 43 -14.04 16.73 6.46
CA GLN A 43 -15.03 17.53 7.19
C GLN A 43 -15.74 18.52 6.27
N ASP A 44 -15.02 19.21 5.41
CA ASP A 44 -15.58 20.17 4.44
C ASP A 44 -16.50 19.49 3.44
N ALA A 45 -16.09 18.32 2.91
CA ALA A 45 -16.95 17.52 2.01
C ALA A 45 -18.21 17.04 2.72
N ALA A 46 -18.12 16.60 3.98
CA ALA A 46 -19.27 16.21 4.77
C ALA A 46 -20.17 17.41 5.11
N ALA A 47 -19.61 18.57 5.44
CA ALA A 47 -20.37 19.79 5.71
C ALA A 47 -21.11 20.25 4.45
N GLN A 48 -20.46 20.30 3.29
CA GLN A 48 -21.10 20.65 2.02
C GLN A 48 -22.27 19.73 1.70
N ALA A 49 -22.13 18.43 1.94
CA ALA A 49 -23.17 17.43 1.72
C ALA A 49 -24.44 17.64 2.58
N THR A 50 -24.40 18.52 3.60
CA THR A 50 -25.59 18.87 4.41
C THR A 50 -26.43 19.99 3.80
N PHE A 51 -25.90 20.72 2.82
CA PHE A 51 -26.56 21.88 2.21
C PHE A 51 -26.94 21.65 0.75
N ASP A 52 -26.30 20.66 0.12
CA ASP A 52 -26.50 20.42 -1.32
C ASP A 52 -26.22 18.96 -1.69
N ASP A 53 -26.38 18.62 -2.98
CA ASP A 53 -26.09 17.30 -3.52
C ASP A 53 -24.63 16.91 -3.27
N GLN A 54 -24.41 15.69 -2.75
CA GLN A 54 -23.08 15.14 -2.47
C GLN A 54 -22.19 15.02 -3.72
N GLU A 55 -22.78 14.97 -4.91
CA GLU A 55 -22.06 14.82 -6.18
C GLU A 55 -21.62 16.17 -6.79
N ILE A 56 -21.92 17.30 -6.14
CA ILE A 56 -21.42 18.60 -6.60
C ILE A 56 -19.88 18.62 -6.60
N GLY A 57 -19.29 18.89 -7.76
CA GLY A 57 -17.86 18.90 -7.94
C GLY A 57 -17.20 17.54 -8.06
N LEU A 58 -17.94 16.43 -7.93
CA LEU A 58 -17.43 15.05 -7.93
C LEU A 58 -16.59 14.76 -9.17
N ALA A 59 -17.02 15.15 -10.37
CA ALA A 59 -16.29 14.91 -11.61
C ALA A 59 -14.87 15.52 -11.59
N ASN A 60 -14.71 16.71 -11.01
CA ASN A 60 -13.43 17.37 -10.84
C ASN A 60 -12.57 16.67 -9.78
N LEU A 61 -13.16 16.35 -8.64
CA LEU A 61 -12.50 15.61 -7.56
C LEU A 61 -11.91 14.28 -8.06
N LEU A 62 -12.72 13.48 -8.76
CA LEU A 62 -12.30 12.20 -9.33
C LEU A 62 -11.18 12.36 -10.36
N ARG A 63 -11.28 13.39 -11.24
CA ARG A 63 -10.25 13.67 -12.24
C ARG A 63 -8.92 14.05 -11.59
N GLU A 64 -8.94 14.95 -10.60
CA GLU A 64 -7.75 15.39 -9.90
C GLU A 64 -7.10 14.26 -9.09
N THR A 65 -7.91 13.51 -8.35
CA THR A 65 -7.42 12.38 -7.55
C THR A 65 -6.73 11.35 -8.43
N ARG A 66 -7.34 11.03 -9.57
CA ARG A 66 -6.79 10.06 -10.54
C ARG A 66 -5.50 10.59 -11.17
N ALA A 67 -5.44 11.90 -11.50
CA ALA A 67 -4.23 12.51 -12.05
C ALA A 67 -3.07 12.50 -11.03
N ARG A 68 -3.34 12.82 -9.75
CA ARG A 68 -2.33 12.75 -8.68
C ARG A 68 -1.84 11.31 -8.44
N ALA A 69 -2.76 10.34 -8.42
CA ALA A 69 -2.40 8.94 -8.29
C ALA A 69 -1.54 8.46 -9.48
N ALA A 70 -1.93 8.81 -10.71
CA ALA A 70 -1.16 8.50 -11.92
C ALA A 70 0.25 9.11 -11.87
N THR A 71 0.40 10.35 -11.37
CA THR A 71 1.70 11.00 -11.18
C THR A 71 2.59 10.20 -10.22
N ILE A 72 2.07 9.80 -9.06
CA ILE A 72 2.85 9.02 -8.07
C ILE A 72 3.26 7.64 -8.62
N LEU A 73 2.40 7.02 -9.43
CA LEU A 73 2.64 5.71 -10.04
C LEU A 73 3.54 5.78 -11.29
N GLY A 74 3.69 6.95 -11.90
CA GLY A 74 4.30 7.07 -13.23
C GLY A 74 3.45 6.40 -14.32
N ALA A 75 2.12 6.46 -14.19
CA ALA A 75 1.13 5.84 -15.06
C ALA A 75 0.41 6.87 -15.95
N ASP A 76 -0.28 6.39 -17.00
CA ASP A 76 -1.30 7.17 -17.69
C ASP A 76 -2.58 7.23 -16.83
N VAL A 77 -3.28 8.38 -16.85
CA VAL A 77 -4.53 8.57 -16.07
C VAL A 77 -5.60 7.52 -16.42
N GLY A 78 -5.64 7.08 -17.67
CA GLY A 78 -6.59 6.05 -18.13
C GLY A 78 -6.24 4.62 -17.68
N GLU A 79 -5.13 4.44 -16.96
CA GLU A 79 -4.73 3.16 -16.35
C GLU A 79 -5.08 3.08 -14.86
N VAL A 80 -5.58 4.18 -14.28
CA VAL A 80 -5.86 4.30 -12.84
C VAL A 80 -7.37 4.33 -12.58
N ALA A 81 -7.85 3.44 -11.73
CA ALA A 81 -9.17 3.45 -11.13
C ALA A 81 -9.09 3.81 -9.64
N LEU A 82 -10.12 4.45 -9.12
CA LEU A 82 -10.31 4.72 -7.70
C LEU A 82 -11.20 3.62 -7.11
N ILE A 83 -10.63 2.88 -6.17
CA ILE A 83 -11.30 1.73 -5.56
C ILE A 83 -11.39 1.88 -4.04
N GLY A 84 -12.03 0.92 -3.38
CA GLY A 84 -11.98 0.75 -1.92
C GLY A 84 -10.65 0.16 -1.44
N PRO A 85 -10.67 -0.81 -0.53
CA PRO A 85 -9.43 -1.36 0.05
C PRO A 85 -8.59 -2.13 -0.99
N THR A 86 -7.29 -2.31 -0.71
CA THR A 86 -6.37 -3.14 -1.50
C THR A 86 -6.98 -4.51 -1.86
N THR A 87 -7.71 -5.12 -0.91
CA THR A 87 -8.42 -6.38 -1.13
C THR A 87 -9.33 -6.35 -2.36
N ALA A 88 -10.04 -5.24 -2.61
CA ALA A 88 -10.93 -5.12 -3.77
C ALA A 88 -10.15 -5.19 -5.08
N GLY A 89 -8.99 -4.53 -5.17
CA GLY A 89 -8.14 -4.56 -6.37
C GLY A 89 -7.55 -5.95 -6.64
N LEU A 90 -6.94 -6.57 -5.63
CA LEU A 90 -6.35 -7.92 -5.78
C LEU A 90 -7.43 -8.96 -6.11
N SER A 91 -8.59 -8.90 -5.44
CA SER A 91 -9.72 -9.77 -5.75
C SER A 91 -10.29 -9.54 -7.15
N ALA A 92 -10.28 -8.28 -7.63
CA ALA A 92 -10.70 -7.99 -9.01
C ALA A 92 -9.77 -8.64 -10.04
N VAL A 93 -8.46 -8.66 -9.79
CA VAL A 93 -7.50 -9.37 -10.66
C VAL A 93 -7.74 -10.88 -10.60
N ALA A 94 -7.86 -11.46 -9.40
CA ALA A 94 -8.11 -12.89 -9.22
C ALA A 94 -9.42 -13.32 -9.90
N ALA A 95 -10.49 -12.56 -9.75
CA ALA A 95 -11.80 -12.91 -10.31
C ALA A 95 -11.89 -12.65 -11.82
N GLY A 96 -11.25 -11.58 -12.31
CA GLY A 96 -11.49 -11.04 -13.66
C GLY A 96 -10.61 -11.64 -14.76
N LEU A 97 -9.52 -12.33 -14.45
CA LEU A 97 -8.71 -13.03 -15.44
C LEU A 97 -9.40 -14.34 -15.89
N ASP A 98 -9.24 -14.65 -17.19
CA ASP A 98 -9.75 -15.90 -17.78
C ASP A 98 -8.82 -17.07 -17.46
N TRP A 99 -9.01 -17.65 -16.26
CA TRP A 99 -8.21 -18.78 -15.76
C TRP A 99 -8.59 -20.10 -16.43
N GLN A 100 -7.58 -20.89 -16.76
CA GLN A 100 -7.75 -22.24 -17.26
C GLN A 100 -7.32 -23.27 -16.20
N PRO A 101 -7.96 -24.46 -16.14
CA PRO A 101 -7.49 -25.52 -15.29
C PRO A 101 -6.03 -25.88 -15.58
N GLY A 102 -5.19 -25.87 -14.55
CA GLY A 102 -3.75 -26.09 -14.67
C GLY A 102 -2.90 -24.84 -14.75
N ASP A 103 -3.50 -23.66 -14.97
CA ASP A 103 -2.80 -22.38 -14.76
C ASP A 103 -2.23 -22.33 -13.34
N GLU A 104 -1.10 -21.64 -13.14
CA GLU A 104 -0.44 -21.52 -11.85
C GLU A 104 -0.26 -20.05 -11.45
N VAL A 105 -0.53 -19.76 -10.17
CA VAL A 105 -0.22 -18.47 -9.55
C VAL A 105 0.88 -18.67 -8.51
N LEU A 106 1.97 -17.92 -8.63
CA LEU A 106 3.05 -17.88 -7.65
C LEU A 106 2.76 -16.79 -6.61
N ILE A 107 2.65 -17.17 -5.33
CA ILE A 107 2.42 -16.26 -4.20
C ILE A 107 3.44 -16.50 -3.09
N TYR A 108 3.56 -15.56 -2.15
CA TYR A 108 4.27 -15.78 -0.90
C TYR A 108 3.27 -16.08 0.24
N GLN A 109 3.32 -17.31 0.79
CA GLN A 109 2.32 -17.78 1.77
C GLN A 109 2.38 -17.06 3.12
N ASP A 110 3.55 -16.55 3.53
CA ASP A 110 3.75 -15.88 4.81
C ASP A 110 3.55 -14.36 4.72
N ASP A 111 2.95 -13.88 3.62
CA ASP A 111 2.56 -12.49 3.46
C ASP A 111 1.24 -12.16 4.18
N PHE A 112 0.86 -10.87 4.15
CA PHE A 112 -0.43 -10.43 4.70
C PHE A 112 -1.59 -11.16 4.00
N PRO A 113 -2.65 -11.56 4.72
CA PRO A 113 -3.71 -12.44 4.19
C PRO A 113 -4.35 -12.00 2.87
N VAL A 114 -4.37 -10.69 2.56
CA VAL A 114 -4.88 -10.18 1.30
C VAL A 114 -4.07 -10.63 0.08
N ASN A 115 -2.79 -10.96 0.27
CA ASN A 115 -1.89 -11.48 -0.77
C ASN A 115 -1.99 -13.02 -0.93
N VAL A 116 -2.85 -13.67 -0.15
CA VAL A 116 -3.00 -15.13 -0.13
C VAL A 116 -4.42 -15.55 -0.51
N TYR A 117 -5.44 -15.09 0.21
CA TYR A 117 -6.81 -15.60 0.07
C TYR A 117 -7.47 -15.39 -1.30
N PRO A 118 -7.31 -14.25 -2.00
CA PRO A 118 -7.90 -14.10 -3.34
C PRO A 118 -7.39 -15.15 -4.33
N TRP A 119 -6.13 -15.55 -4.17
CA TRP A 119 -5.50 -16.55 -5.03
C TRP A 119 -5.90 -17.97 -4.65
N LEU A 120 -5.97 -18.29 -3.34
CA LEU A 120 -6.47 -19.60 -2.88
C LEU A 120 -7.90 -19.88 -3.37
N ALA A 121 -8.75 -18.86 -3.47
CA ALA A 121 -10.10 -19.01 -4.02
C ALA A 121 -10.13 -19.52 -5.48
N LEU A 122 -9.04 -19.42 -6.22
CA LEU A 122 -8.93 -19.92 -7.59
C LEU A 122 -8.73 -21.45 -7.65
N GLU A 123 -8.38 -22.11 -6.54
CA GLU A 123 -8.21 -23.57 -6.50
C GLU A 123 -9.50 -24.29 -6.92
N GLU A 124 -10.69 -23.75 -6.58
CA GLU A 124 -12.00 -24.26 -7.01
C GLU A 124 -12.19 -24.21 -8.54
N ARG A 125 -11.44 -23.32 -9.23
CA ARG A 125 -11.43 -23.19 -10.70
C ARG A 125 -10.36 -24.07 -11.37
N GLY A 126 -9.64 -24.90 -10.60
CA GLY A 126 -8.57 -25.76 -11.09
C GLY A 126 -7.22 -25.06 -11.27
N VAL A 127 -7.07 -23.83 -10.77
CA VAL A 127 -5.79 -23.11 -10.76
C VAL A 127 -4.92 -23.64 -9.62
N LYS A 128 -3.64 -23.81 -9.87
CA LYS A 128 -2.66 -24.27 -8.88
C LYS A 128 -2.02 -23.07 -8.18
N ILE A 129 -1.90 -23.17 -6.86
CA ILE A 129 -1.22 -22.12 -6.07
C ILE A 129 0.17 -22.60 -5.68
N HIS A 130 1.17 -22.04 -6.34
CA HIS A 130 2.58 -22.28 -6.03
C HIS A 130 3.02 -21.30 -4.92
N ARG A 131 3.62 -21.85 -3.87
CA ARG A 131 4.04 -21.10 -2.69
C ARG A 131 5.55 -20.87 -2.75
N LEU A 132 5.94 -19.62 -3.00
CA LEU A 132 7.33 -19.20 -3.06
C LEU A 132 8.04 -19.54 -1.75
N GLN A 133 9.18 -20.23 -1.85
CA GLN A 133 10.05 -20.53 -0.73
C GLN A 133 11.13 -19.47 -0.61
N THR A 134 11.40 -18.98 0.60
CA THR A 134 12.38 -17.93 0.86
C THR A 134 13.40 -18.37 1.92
N PRO A 135 14.66 -17.92 1.85
CA PRO A 135 15.69 -18.28 2.84
C PRO A 135 15.46 -17.63 4.21
N ALA A 136 14.76 -16.47 4.24
CA ALA A 136 14.35 -15.76 5.45
C ALA A 136 13.00 -15.07 5.21
N LEU A 137 12.30 -14.72 6.27
CA LEU A 137 10.95 -14.16 6.24
C LEU A 137 10.86 -12.95 5.29
N GLY A 138 10.10 -13.10 4.22
CA GLY A 138 9.85 -12.07 3.21
C GLY A 138 11.02 -11.79 2.26
N GLN A 139 12.15 -12.48 2.35
CA GLN A 139 13.34 -12.26 1.51
C GLN A 139 13.11 -12.79 0.09
N ILE A 140 12.51 -11.97 -0.73
CA ILE A 140 12.17 -12.30 -2.13
C ILE A 140 13.08 -11.48 -3.05
N THR A 141 13.87 -12.17 -3.89
CA THR A 141 14.74 -11.56 -4.90
C THR A 141 14.28 -11.94 -6.32
N PRO A 142 14.69 -11.20 -7.36
CA PRO A 142 14.40 -11.56 -8.74
C PRO A 142 14.85 -12.98 -9.12
N GLU A 143 16.05 -13.37 -8.66
CA GLU A 143 16.62 -14.70 -8.92
C GLU A 143 15.77 -15.79 -8.28
N LEU A 144 15.35 -15.58 -7.02
CA LEU A 144 14.51 -16.51 -6.29
C LEU A 144 13.15 -16.70 -6.98
N VAL A 145 12.56 -15.63 -7.50
CA VAL A 145 11.33 -15.71 -8.31
C VAL A 145 11.60 -16.48 -9.59
N ALA A 146 12.70 -16.16 -10.31
CA ALA A 146 13.06 -16.81 -11.57
C ALA A 146 13.20 -18.33 -11.45
N ASP A 147 13.84 -18.78 -10.36
CA ASP A 147 14.13 -20.21 -10.11
C ASP A 147 12.87 -21.02 -9.75
N GLN A 148 11.81 -20.34 -9.29
CA GLN A 148 10.57 -21.00 -8.86
C GLN A 148 9.41 -20.84 -9.87
N LEU A 149 9.64 -20.17 -11.01
CA LEU A 149 8.66 -20.17 -12.11
C LEU A 149 8.61 -21.53 -12.78
N THR A 150 7.41 -21.93 -13.18
CA THR A 150 7.17 -23.13 -14.01
C THR A 150 6.65 -22.73 -15.38
N ALA A 151 6.55 -23.68 -16.30
CA ALA A 151 5.94 -23.44 -17.61
C ALA A 151 4.44 -23.12 -17.53
N GLN A 152 3.78 -23.38 -16.40
CA GLN A 152 2.37 -23.13 -16.13
C GLN A 152 2.15 -21.83 -15.35
N THR A 153 3.21 -21.20 -14.84
CA THR A 153 3.09 -19.96 -14.09
C THR A 153 2.55 -18.87 -14.99
N ARG A 154 1.34 -18.42 -14.72
CA ARG A 154 0.64 -17.40 -15.49
C ARG A 154 0.70 -16.02 -14.82
N LEU A 155 0.76 -15.99 -13.48
CA LEU A 155 0.79 -14.77 -12.70
C LEU A 155 1.65 -14.93 -11.45
N VAL A 156 2.40 -13.89 -11.12
CA VAL A 156 3.08 -13.72 -9.83
C VAL A 156 2.39 -12.60 -9.07
N ALA A 157 1.97 -12.88 -7.82
CA ALA A 157 1.34 -11.89 -6.94
C ALA A 157 2.17 -11.73 -5.67
N LEU A 158 2.70 -10.52 -5.45
CA LEU A 158 3.58 -10.21 -4.33
C LEU A 158 3.25 -8.85 -3.71
N ALA A 159 3.53 -8.70 -2.41
CA ALA A 159 3.60 -7.38 -1.80
C ALA A 159 4.93 -6.69 -2.14
N SER A 160 4.86 -5.40 -2.38
CA SER A 160 6.03 -4.53 -2.63
C SER A 160 7.01 -4.49 -1.45
N ARG A 161 6.49 -4.76 -0.24
CA ARG A 161 7.26 -4.88 1.00
C ARG A 161 6.55 -5.80 1.97
N HIS A 162 7.29 -6.74 2.55
CA HIS A 162 6.77 -7.65 3.56
C HIS A 162 6.40 -6.90 4.86
N PHE A 163 5.19 -7.12 5.35
CA PHE A 163 4.58 -6.33 6.43
C PHE A 163 5.20 -6.55 7.81
N VAL A 164 5.88 -7.69 8.05
CA VAL A 164 6.62 -7.98 9.29
C VAL A 164 8.09 -7.63 9.11
N SER A 165 8.80 -8.35 8.24
CA SER A 165 10.27 -8.22 8.14
C SER A 165 10.76 -6.90 7.55
N GLY A 166 9.88 -6.20 6.79
CA GLY A 166 10.25 -4.96 6.12
C GLY A 166 11.06 -5.16 4.84
N TRP A 167 11.29 -6.39 4.38
CA TRP A 167 11.96 -6.63 3.10
C TRP A 167 11.19 -5.98 1.96
N ARG A 168 11.83 -5.10 1.21
CA ARG A 168 11.29 -4.44 0.03
C ARG A 168 11.82 -5.15 -1.21
N ILE A 169 10.93 -5.67 -2.03
CA ILE A 169 11.31 -6.34 -3.28
C ILE A 169 11.78 -5.31 -4.32
N ASP A 170 12.64 -5.74 -5.23
CA ASP A 170 12.90 -5.00 -6.46
C ASP A 170 11.81 -5.35 -7.48
N HIS A 171 10.67 -4.66 -7.35
CA HIS A 171 9.51 -4.92 -8.21
C HIS A 171 9.76 -4.57 -9.67
N ASP A 172 10.68 -3.64 -9.98
CA ASP A 172 11.03 -3.30 -11.36
C ASP A 172 11.84 -4.43 -12.00
N ALA A 173 12.85 -4.96 -11.30
CA ALA A 173 13.62 -6.10 -11.79
C ALA A 173 12.77 -7.38 -11.91
N ILE A 174 11.92 -7.67 -10.91
CA ILE A 174 10.98 -8.80 -10.96
C ILE A 174 10.01 -8.63 -12.13
N GLY A 175 9.39 -7.46 -12.27
CA GLY A 175 8.43 -7.22 -13.34
C GLY A 175 9.04 -7.31 -14.74
N ARG A 176 10.28 -6.85 -14.93
CA ARG A 176 11.03 -7.01 -16.19
C ARG A 176 11.27 -8.49 -16.51
N LEU A 177 11.76 -9.23 -15.52
CA LEU A 177 11.97 -10.68 -15.61
C LEU A 177 10.69 -11.43 -16.03
N LEU A 178 9.56 -11.11 -15.38
CA LEU A 178 8.27 -11.74 -15.64
C LEU A 178 7.75 -11.39 -17.04
N ARG A 179 7.90 -10.15 -17.46
CA ARG A 179 7.51 -9.70 -18.81
C ARG A 179 8.29 -10.41 -19.92
N GLU A 180 9.59 -10.68 -19.73
CA GLU A 180 10.43 -11.46 -20.65
C GLU A 180 9.96 -12.92 -20.78
N ARG A 181 9.20 -13.42 -19.81
CA ARG A 181 8.66 -14.78 -19.75
C ARG A 181 7.16 -14.87 -20.01
N ASP A 182 6.54 -13.78 -20.41
CA ASP A 182 5.07 -13.65 -20.61
C ASP A 182 4.25 -14.03 -19.37
N VAL A 183 4.77 -13.73 -18.18
CA VAL A 183 4.12 -13.95 -16.89
C VAL A 183 3.60 -12.61 -16.37
N LEU A 184 2.33 -12.57 -15.94
CA LEU A 184 1.70 -11.37 -15.40
C LEU A 184 2.21 -11.06 -13.98
N PHE A 185 2.31 -9.76 -13.65
CA PHE A 185 2.73 -9.30 -12.34
C PHE A 185 1.64 -8.47 -11.65
N CYS A 186 1.15 -8.95 -10.50
CA CYS A 186 0.22 -8.26 -9.63
C CYS A 186 0.93 -7.81 -8.34
N LEU A 187 0.97 -6.50 -8.08
CA LEU A 187 1.69 -5.89 -6.97
C LEU A 187 0.73 -5.30 -5.94
N ASP A 188 0.80 -5.78 -4.70
CA ASP A 188 0.25 -5.05 -3.56
C ASP A 188 1.25 -3.96 -3.13
N ALA A 189 0.93 -2.71 -3.40
CA ALA A 189 1.80 -1.58 -3.13
C ALA A 189 1.50 -0.85 -1.81
N ILE A 190 0.60 -1.37 -0.97
CA ILE A 190 0.15 -0.67 0.26
C ILE A 190 1.29 -0.36 1.23
N GLN A 191 2.40 -1.09 1.18
CA GLN A 191 3.54 -0.87 2.07
C GLN A 191 4.64 0.00 1.48
N THR A 192 4.51 0.46 0.23
CA THR A 192 5.53 1.32 -0.41
C THR A 192 4.96 2.59 -1.02
N LEU A 193 3.73 2.56 -1.55
CA LEU A 193 3.13 3.72 -2.21
C LEU A 193 2.95 4.88 -1.22
N GLY A 194 3.53 6.03 -1.55
CA GLY A 194 3.61 7.20 -0.65
C GLY A 194 4.87 7.27 0.23
N ALA A 195 5.58 6.15 0.41
CA ALA A 195 6.82 6.08 1.20
C ALA A 195 8.08 5.97 0.34
N PHE A 196 7.99 5.29 -0.80
CA PHE A 196 9.09 5.04 -1.73
C PHE A 196 8.60 5.16 -3.16
N PRO A 197 9.46 5.53 -4.12
CA PRO A 197 9.12 5.43 -5.52
C PRO A 197 8.62 4.03 -5.87
N THR A 198 7.40 3.96 -6.38
CA THR A 198 6.70 2.70 -6.69
C THR A 198 6.10 2.85 -8.08
N THR A 199 6.97 2.75 -9.10
CA THR A 199 6.58 2.93 -10.50
C THR A 199 5.94 1.66 -11.06
N VAL A 200 5.03 1.82 -12.03
CA VAL A 200 4.32 0.71 -12.66
C VAL A 200 4.93 0.27 -13.99
N LYS A 201 6.14 0.72 -14.34
CA LYS A 201 6.79 0.48 -15.62
C LYS A 201 6.78 -0.99 -16.08
N HIS A 202 6.99 -1.91 -15.14
CA HIS A 202 7.01 -3.35 -15.38
C HIS A 202 5.97 -4.12 -14.56
N VAL A 203 4.95 -3.41 -14.05
CA VAL A 203 3.83 -3.97 -13.30
C VAL A 203 2.61 -4.06 -14.21
N ASP A 204 1.80 -5.09 -14.08
CA ASP A 204 0.59 -5.29 -14.87
C ASP A 204 -0.66 -4.85 -14.10
N PHE A 205 -0.70 -5.16 -12.81
CA PHE A 205 -1.77 -4.78 -11.88
C PHE A 205 -1.16 -4.28 -10.58
N LEU A 206 -1.69 -3.20 -10.03
CA LEU A 206 -1.27 -2.71 -8.71
C LEU A 206 -2.51 -2.27 -7.92
N ALA A 207 -2.54 -2.60 -6.63
CA ALA A 207 -3.54 -2.08 -5.72
C ALA A 207 -2.89 -1.52 -4.45
N ALA A 208 -3.44 -0.42 -3.93
CA ALA A 208 -3.05 0.15 -2.64
C ALA A 208 -4.18 0.99 -2.04
N ASP A 209 -4.55 0.71 -0.79
CA ASP A 209 -5.43 1.58 0.02
C ASP A 209 -4.62 2.71 0.65
N ALA A 210 -5.29 3.81 1.02
CA ALA A 210 -4.62 5.02 1.47
C ALA A 210 -4.22 5.04 2.95
N HIS A 211 -4.74 4.15 3.78
CA HIS A 211 -4.68 4.24 5.24
C HIS A 211 -3.30 3.97 5.88
N LYS A 212 -2.25 3.75 5.08
CA LYS A 212 -0.88 3.55 5.59
C LYS A 212 0.03 4.70 5.15
N TRP A 213 0.92 4.43 4.23
CA TRP A 213 1.96 5.38 3.79
C TRP A 213 1.43 6.52 2.91
N LEU A 214 0.23 6.39 2.36
CA LEU A 214 -0.43 7.50 1.69
C LEU A 214 -1.06 8.51 2.66
N LEU A 215 -1.13 8.22 3.97
CA LEU A 215 -1.70 9.10 5.01
C LEU A 215 -3.15 9.52 4.72
N GLY A 216 -3.88 8.71 3.98
CA GLY A 216 -5.28 8.92 3.63
C GLY A 216 -6.25 8.06 4.45
N PRO A 217 -7.54 8.17 4.20
CA PRO A 217 -8.55 7.39 4.91
C PRO A 217 -8.58 5.93 4.46
N CYS A 218 -9.15 5.05 5.31
CA CYS A 218 -9.44 3.66 4.96
C CYS A 218 -10.46 3.57 3.82
N ALA A 219 -10.36 2.53 3.02
CA ALA A 219 -11.28 2.22 1.92
C ALA A 219 -11.40 3.34 0.86
N ALA A 220 -10.32 4.05 0.63
CA ALA A 220 -10.14 4.98 -0.48
C ALA A 220 -8.75 4.75 -1.07
N GLY A 221 -8.68 3.98 -2.13
CA GLY A 221 -7.43 3.49 -2.70
C GLY A 221 -7.37 3.63 -4.20
N VAL A 222 -6.24 3.17 -4.75
CA VAL A 222 -5.93 3.20 -6.17
C VAL A 222 -5.80 1.77 -6.71
N PHE A 223 -6.22 1.60 -7.96
CA PHE A 223 -6.07 0.36 -8.71
C PHE A 223 -5.51 0.70 -10.09
N TYR A 224 -4.33 0.19 -10.40
CA TYR A 224 -3.70 0.33 -11.69
C TYR A 224 -3.89 -0.95 -12.50
N VAL A 225 -4.26 -0.78 -13.76
CA VAL A 225 -4.32 -1.85 -14.75
C VAL A 225 -3.64 -1.36 -16.02
N ARG A 226 -2.56 -2.03 -16.42
CA ARG A 226 -1.83 -1.72 -17.65
C ARG A 226 -2.79 -1.71 -18.85
N ARG A 227 -2.66 -0.72 -19.72
CA ARG A 227 -3.58 -0.44 -20.84
C ARG A 227 -3.92 -1.67 -21.68
N GLU A 228 -2.90 -2.42 -22.07
CA GLU A 228 -3.05 -3.58 -22.95
C GLU A 228 -3.77 -4.77 -22.27
N LEU A 229 -3.92 -4.71 -20.95
CA LEU A 229 -4.59 -5.76 -20.17
C LEU A 229 -6.03 -5.41 -19.80
N GLN A 230 -6.48 -4.18 -20.03
CA GLN A 230 -7.83 -3.76 -19.64
C GLN A 230 -8.94 -4.55 -20.35
N ASP A 231 -8.71 -4.99 -21.59
CA ASP A 231 -9.66 -5.86 -22.29
C ASP A 231 -9.55 -7.34 -21.91
N ARG A 232 -8.45 -7.74 -21.24
CA ARG A 232 -8.21 -9.10 -20.74
C ARG A 232 -8.66 -9.30 -19.29
N LEU A 233 -8.83 -8.22 -18.54
CA LEU A 233 -9.30 -8.24 -17.15
C LEU A 233 -10.78 -7.84 -17.12
N ALA A 234 -11.67 -8.79 -16.96
CA ALA A 234 -13.10 -8.51 -16.81
C ALA A 234 -13.39 -7.82 -15.47
N PRO A 235 -14.25 -6.80 -15.41
CA PRO A 235 -14.72 -6.25 -14.15
C PRO A 235 -15.39 -7.32 -13.29
N SER A 236 -15.15 -7.30 -11.98
CA SER A 236 -15.81 -8.20 -11.02
C SER A 236 -17.18 -7.67 -10.55
N ALA A 237 -17.49 -6.41 -10.84
CA ALA A 237 -18.76 -5.77 -10.53
C ALA A 237 -19.24 -4.95 -11.72
N PHE A 238 -20.56 -4.90 -11.91
CA PHE A 238 -21.19 -4.19 -13.01
C PHE A 238 -22.24 -3.21 -12.45
N GLY A 239 -22.22 -1.99 -12.96
CA GLY A 239 -23.18 -0.95 -12.56
C GLY A 239 -23.22 0.20 -13.56
N TRP A 240 -23.90 1.27 -13.21
CA TRP A 240 -24.15 2.40 -14.10
C TRP A 240 -22.89 3.22 -14.44
N ASN A 241 -21.86 3.22 -13.55
CA ASN A 241 -20.71 4.11 -13.73
C ASN A 241 -19.61 3.52 -14.60
N ASN A 242 -19.44 2.20 -14.61
CA ASN A 242 -18.41 1.53 -15.41
C ASN A 242 -18.84 1.15 -16.83
N VAL A 243 -20.09 1.45 -17.19
CA VAL A 243 -20.66 1.23 -18.52
C VAL A 243 -21.12 2.54 -19.15
N HIS A 244 -21.35 2.54 -20.46
CA HIS A 244 -22.05 3.63 -21.12
C HIS A 244 -23.55 3.56 -20.79
N CYS A 245 -23.99 4.43 -19.86
CA CYS A 245 -25.36 4.46 -19.34
C CYS A 245 -25.92 5.90 -19.40
N PRO A 246 -26.30 6.39 -20.61
CA PRO A 246 -26.83 7.76 -20.79
C PRO A 246 -28.10 7.97 -19.96
N ASN A 247 -28.15 9.10 -19.25
CA ASN A 247 -29.29 9.48 -18.41
C ASN A 247 -29.70 8.42 -17.37
N TYR A 248 -28.70 7.58 -16.94
CA TYR A 248 -28.92 6.45 -16.01
C TYR A 248 -29.95 5.42 -16.50
N VAL A 249 -30.20 5.35 -17.82
CA VAL A 249 -31.08 4.37 -18.43
C VAL A 249 -30.28 3.17 -18.92
N ALA A 250 -30.63 1.98 -18.42
CA ALA A 250 -29.98 0.74 -18.85
C ALA A 250 -30.16 0.52 -20.35
N GLN A 251 -29.09 0.16 -21.04
CA GLN A 251 -29.07 -0.10 -22.47
C GLN A 251 -29.22 -1.60 -22.74
N GLU A 252 -29.68 -1.97 -23.96
CA GLU A 252 -29.79 -3.37 -24.37
C GLU A 252 -28.43 -4.07 -24.50
N THR A 253 -27.35 -3.30 -24.77
CA THR A 253 -26.00 -3.79 -24.88
C THR A 253 -25.12 -3.15 -23.82
N MET A 254 -24.30 -3.97 -23.16
CA MET A 254 -23.34 -3.51 -22.16
C MET A 254 -22.03 -3.07 -22.82
N ASN A 255 -21.78 -1.78 -22.85
CA ASN A 255 -20.54 -1.19 -23.35
C ASN A 255 -19.72 -0.66 -22.17
N LEU A 256 -18.68 -1.37 -21.78
CA LEU A 256 -17.74 -0.93 -20.73
C LEU A 256 -17.00 0.34 -21.15
N ARG A 257 -16.58 1.14 -20.17
CA ARG A 257 -15.66 2.25 -20.43
C ARG A 257 -14.34 1.71 -21.02
N SER A 258 -13.72 2.50 -21.88
CA SER A 258 -12.52 2.12 -22.62
C SER A 258 -11.22 2.25 -21.82
N ASP A 259 -11.30 2.69 -20.56
CA ASP A 259 -10.15 2.88 -19.65
C ASP A 259 -10.40 2.23 -18.29
N ALA A 260 -9.49 2.41 -17.32
CA ALA A 260 -9.55 1.77 -16.00
C ALA A 260 -10.83 2.13 -15.19
N ARG A 261 -11.58 3.16 -15.58
CA ARG A 261 -12.91 3.45 -14.98
C ARG A 261 -13.91 2.31 -15.17
N ARG A 262 -13.63 1.35 -16.06
CA ARG A 262 -14.40 0.10 -16.19
C ARG A 262 -14.42 -0.75 -14.91
N TYR A 263 -13.54 -0.46 -13.95
CA TYR A 263 -13.50 -1.13 -12.64
C TYR A 263 -14.23 -0.35 -11.55
N GLU A 264 -14.82 0.80 -11.87
CA GLU A 264 -15.54 1.69 -10.95
C GLU A 264 -17.07 1.54 -11.18
N ALA A 265 -17.68 0.51 -10.58
CA ALA A 265 -19.02 0.06 -10.97
C ALA A 265 -20.19 0.97 -10.51
N GLY A 266 -20.03 1.71 -9.41
CA GLY A 266 -21.15 2.47 -8.82
C GLY A 266 -20.72 3.79 -8.18
N SER A 267 -21.51 4.25 -7.22
CA SER A 267 -21.24 5.47 -6.45
C SER A 267 -19.96 5.35 -5.65
N PHE A 268 -19.27 6.45 -5.50
CA PHE A 268 -17.98 6.53 -4.83
C PHE A 268 -18.11 6.81 -3.33
N ASN A 269 -17.10 6.39 -2.55
CA ASN A 269 -16.87 6.92 -1.21
C ASN A 269 -16.33 8.36 -1.31
N ILE A 270 -17.22 9.33 -1.53
CA ILE A 270 -16.88 10.73 -1.82
C ILE A 270 -16.00 11.33 -0.72
N LEU A 271 -16.36 11.11 0.55
CA LEU A 271 -15.59 11.61 1.69
C LEU A 271 -14.19 11.01 1.74
N GLY A 272 -14.09 9.70 1.49
CA GLY A 272 -12.80 9.02 1.41
C GLY A 272 -11.94 9.54 0.25
N ILE A 273 -12.54 9.80 -0.91
CA ILE A 273 -11.81 10.33 -2.07
C ILE A 273 -11.37 11.77 -1.85
N ALA A 274 -12.16 12.61 -1.17
CA ALA A 274 -11.73 13.96 -0.78
C ALA A 274 -10.47 13.91 0.10
N GLY A 275 -10.46 13.02 1.08
CA GLY A 275 -9.27 12.77 1.91
C GLY A 275 -8.09 12.22 1.10
N LEU A 276 -8.32 11.22 0.23
CA LEU A 276 -7.28 10.66 -0.64
C LEU A 276 -6.67 11.72 -1.57
N ASN A 277 -7.50 12.55 -2.21
CA ASN A 277 -7.05 13.63 -3.09
C ASN A 277 -6.09 14.56 -2.36
N THR A 278 -6.46 14.99 -1.15
CA THR A 278 -5.64 15.88 -0.33
C THR A 278 -4.34 15.21 0.10
N ALA A 279 -4.41 13.96 0.55
CA ALA A 279 -3.24 13.17 0.95
C ALA A 279 -2.22 13.01 -0.20
N LEU A 280 -2.69 12.65 -1.41
CA LEU A 280 -1.84 12.54 -2.60
C LEU A 280 -1.20 13.89 -2.96
N GLY A 281 -1.97 14.99 -2.86
CA GLY A 281 -1.45 16.35 -3.10
C GLY A 281 -0.34 16.73 -2.14
N MET A 282 -0.52 16.48 -0.85
CA MET A 282 0.47 16.71 0.20
C MET A 282 1.77 15.91 -0.05
N LEU A 283 1.65 14.62 -0.36
CA LEU A 283 2.81 13.76 -0.62
C LEU A 283 3.58 14.16 -1.88
N LEU A 284 2.89 14.60 -2.92
CA LEU A 284 3.52 15.14 -4.14
C LEU A 284 4.28 16.43 -3.86
N GLU A 285 3.73 17.30 -3.00
CA GLU A 285 4.39 18.54 -2.61
C GLU A 285 5.64 18.32 -1.77
N VAL A 286 5.60 17.37 -0.80
CA VAL A 286 6.78 16.96 -0.01
C VAL A 286 7.83 16.27 -0.89
N GLY A 287 7.37 15.51 -1.86
CA GLY A 287 8.20 14.73 -2.78
C GLY A 287 8.52 13.33 -2.28
N ILE A 288 8.12 12.30 -3.04
CA ILE A 288 8.30 10.89 -2.65
C ILE A 288 9.78 10.51 -2.49
N ASP A 289 10.67 11.07 -3.31
CA ASP A 289 12.11 10.83 -3.19
C ASP A 289 12.69 11.39 -1.89
N ASN A 290 12.23 12.57 -1.46
CA ASN A 290 12.62 13.18 -0.18
C ASN A 290 12.15 12.31 1.00
N ILE A 291 10.89 11.84 0.92
CA ILE A 291 10.32 10.94 1.93
C ILE A 291 11.13 9.63 1.99
N ALA A 292 11.43 9.04 0.84
CA ALA A 292 12.20 7.80 0.77
C ALA A 292 13.60 7.93 1.36
N ALA A 293 14.30 9.02 1.07
CA ALA A 293 15.64 9.31 1.61
C ALA A 293 15.60 9.47 3.13
N ASP A 294 14.63 10.20 3.66
CA ASP A 294 14.43 10.40 5.09
C ASP A 294 14.10 9.08 5.81
N LEU A 295 13.20 8.28 5.27
CA LEU A 295 12.85 6.97 5.84
C LEU A 295 14.02 5.99 5.82
N ALA A 296 14.84 6.01 4.78
CA ALA A 296 16.06 5.19 4.70
C ALA A 296 17.06 5.60 5.78
N ALA A 297 17.27 6.89 6.01
CA ALA A 297 18.16 7.41 7.06
C ALA A 297 17.66 7.02 8.47
N LYS A 298 16.36 7.21 8.75
CA LYS A 298 15.74 6.81 10.02
C LYS A 298 15.89 5.30 10.28
N ARG A 299 15.68 4.49 9.25
CA ARG A 299 15.87 3.04 9.37
C ARG A 299 17.33 2.68 9.67
N ALA A 300 18.29 3.25 8.94
CA ALA A 300 19.70 2.99 9.18
C ALA A 300 20.09 3.29 10.64
N TRP A 301 19.63 4.43 11.15
CA TRP A 301 19.83 4.80 12.55
C TRP A 301 19.16 3.81 13.52
N LEU A 302 17.89 3.45 13.30
CA LEU A 302 17.16 2.49 14.13
C LEU A 302 17.84 1.13 14.18
N VAL A 303 18.33 0.62 13.06
CA VAL A 303 19.05 -0.65 12.97
C VAL A 303 20.29 -0.63 13.89
N GLU A 304 21.12 0.42 13.80
CA GLU A 304 22.33 0.56 14.60
C GLU A 304 22.01 0.72 16.11
N ALA A 305 20.98 1.51 16.42
CA ALA A 305 20.59 1.77 17.80
C ALA A 305 20.01 0.52 18.47
N LEU A 306 19.15 -0.25 17.76
CA LEU A 306 18.57 -1.49 18.26
C LEU A 306 19.63 -2.59 18.44
N LYS A 307 20.56 -2.74 17.50
CA LYS A 307 21.67 -3.68 17.62
C LYS A 307 22.57 -3.36 18.83
N LYS A 308 22.85 -2.08 19.11
CA LYS A 308 23.61 -1.67 20.32
C LYS A 308 22.88 -2.02 21.61
N LYS A 309 21.56 -2.13 21.59
CA LYS A 309 20.71 -2.58 22.72
C LYS A 309 20.62 -4.13 22.80
N GLY A 310 21.24 -4.86 21.88
CA GLY A 310 21.23 -6.32 21.87
C GLY A 310 20.05 -6.96 21.12
N TYR A 311 19.29 -6.16 20.35
CA TYR A 311 18.21 -6.70 19.52
C TYR A 311 18.74 -7.23 18.19
N GLU A 312 18.21 -8.36 17.76
CA GLU A 312 18.27 -8.81 16.38
C GLU A 312 17.32 -7.96 15.51
N VAL A 313 17.73 -7.69 14.26
CA VAL A 313 16.93 -6.87 13.31
C VAL A 313 16.88 -7.56 11.97
N PHE A 314 15.66 -7.68 11.39
CA PHE A 314 15.48 -8.23 10.05
C PHE A 314 16.22 -7.39 8.99
N HIS A 315 16.93 -8.10 8.09
CA HIS A 315 17.48 -7.51 6.87
C HIS A 315 18.14 -6.14 7.13
N SER A 316 19.09 -6.11 8.06
CA SER A 316 19.68 -4.87 8.59
C SER A 316 20.30 -3.96 7.52
N ASP A 317 20.70 -4.52 6.39
CA ASP A 317 21.28 -3.86 5.21
C ASP A 317 20.25 -3.42 4.15
N ALA A 318 18.98 -3.82 4.30
CA ALA A 318 17.95 -3.48 3.34
C ALA A 318 17.42 -2.05 3.51
N VAL A 319 17.08 -1.38 2.42
CA VAL A 319 16.39 -0.08 2.42
C VAL A 319 14.89 -0.28 2.62
N SER A 320 14.35 0.22 3.73
CA SER A 320 12.95 0.06 4.09
C SER A 320 12.46 1.22 4.97
N GLY A 321 11.14 1.40 5.12
CA GLY A 321 10.50 2.23 6.15
C GLY A 321 10.04 1.42 7.36
N ILE A 322 10.19 0.09 7.34
CA ILE A 322 9.84 -0.81 8.44
C ILE A 322 11.12 -1.35 9.07
N THR A 323 11.21 -1.29 10.40
CA THR A 323 12.28 -1.90 11.19
C THR A 323 11.65 -2.81 12.22
N SER A 324 11.82 -4.11 12.07
CA SER A 324 11.34 -5.09 13.06
C SER A 324 12.50 -5.75 13.76
N CYS A 325 12.39 -5.86 15.07
CA CYS A 325 13.44 -6.40 15.94
C CYS A 325 12.88 -7.40 16.96
N TRP A 326 13.78 -8.23 17.49
CA TRP A 326 13.47 -9.19 18.55
C TRP A 326 14.71 -9.50 19.40
N CYS A 327 14.50 -10.11 20.56
CA CYS A 327 15.54 -10.78 21.33
C CYS A 327 15.13 -12.24 21.51
N GLU A 328 16.08 -13.15 21.38
CA GLU A 328 15.84 -14.56 21.60
C GLU A 328 15.35 -14.81 23.05
N GLY A 329 14.28 -15.59 23.20
CA GLY A 329 13.68 -15.90 24.50
C GLY A 329 12.93 -14.77 25.18
N THR A 330 12.76 -13.61 24.53
CA THR A 330 12.03 -12.45 25.08
C THR A 330 10.64 -12.36 24.49
N ASP A 331 9.62 -12.19 25.35
CA ASP A 331 8.26 -11.82 24.89
C ASP A 331 8.27 -10.37 24.40
N MET A 332 8.18 -10.18 23.08
CA MET A 332 8.21 -8.85 22.46
C MET A 332 6.95 -8.00 22.72
N LYS A 333 5.93 -8.55 23.37
CA LYS A 333 4.77 -7.76 23.84
C LYS A 333 5.15 -6.84 25.00
N ALA A 334 5.98 -7.32 25.94
CA ALA A 334 6.39 -6.52 27.10
C ALA A 334 7.09 -5.20 26.73
N PRO A 335 8.13 -5.15 25.87
CA PRO A 335 8.68 -3.88 25.39
C PRO A 335 7.66 -3.04 24.59
N GLY A 336 6.74 -3.66 23.86
CA GLY A 336 5.65 -2.95 23.20
C GLY A 336 4.69 -2.25 24.19
N GLU A 337 4.30 -2.92 25.25
CA GLU A 337 3.47 -2.38 26.33
C GLU A 337 4.19 -1.24 27.09
N LYS A 338 5.50 -1.40 27.34
CA LYS A 338 6.33 -0.36 27.97
C LYS A 338 6.36 0.92 27.12
N LEU A 339 6.52 0.81 25.82
CA LEU A 339 6.44 1.95 24.91
C LEU A 339 5.05 2.60 24.93
N ALA A 340 3.99 1.79 24.89
CA ALA A 340 2.61 2.28 24.89
C ALA A 340 2.28 3.04 26.19
N ALA A 341 2.78 2.61 27.37
CA ALA A 341 2.63 3.32 28.63
C ALA A 341 3.25 4.72 28.62
N GLU A 342 4.25 4.94 27.77
CA GLU A 342 4.94 6.23 27.56
C GLU A 342 4.41 7.01 26.35
N ASN A 343 3.21 6.67 25.86
CA ASN A 343 2.60 7.27 24.67
C ASN A 343 3.42 7.08 23.37
N ILE A 344 4.22 6.03 23.26
CA ILE A 344 4.94 5.66 22.04
C ILE A 344 4.22 4.50 21.36
N VAL A 345 3.70 4.72 20.17
CA VAL A 345 2.92 3.73 19.43
C VAL A 345 3.86 2.98 18.46
N ALA A 346 4.22 1.77 18.80
CA ALA A 346 4.85 0.79 17.92
C ALA A 346 3.92 -0.40 17.73
N SER A 347 4.23 -1.31 16.80
CA SER A 347 3.39 -2.49 16.57
C SER A 347 4.12 -3.76 17.00
N VAL A 348 3.42 -4.68 17.65
CA VAL A 348 3.89 -6.06 17.77
C VAL A 348 3.24 -6.89 16.66
N ARG A 349 4.02 -7.70 15.93
CA ARG A 349 3.56 -8.54 14.83
C ARG A 349 4.21 -9.91 14.92
N GLY A 350 3.38 -10.95 14.80
CA GLY A 350 3.84 -12.34 14.77
C GLY A 350 4.04 -12.87 13.36
N ASP A 351 4.85 -13.90 13.24
CA ASP A 351 4.94 -14.74 12.05
C ASP A 351 4.20 -16.07 12.26
N ARG A 352 4.22 -16.95 11.26
CA ARG A 352 3.57 -18.26 11.28
C ARG A 352 4.18 -19.21 12.33
N SER A 353 5.43 -19.02 12.73
CA SER A 353 6.07 -19.83 13.79
C SER A 353 5.57 -19.46 15.19
N GLY A 354 4.86 -18.34 15.32
CA GLY A 354 4.42 -17.78 16.59
C GLY A 354 5.45 -16.87 17.25
N GLN A 355 6.55 -16.53 16.55
CA GLN A 355 7.51 -15.54 17.01
C GLN A 355 6.94 -14.13 16.86
N ASP A 356 6.91 -13.36 17.94
CA ASP A 356 6.54 -11.94 17.93
C ASP A 356 7.75 -11.03 17.70
N TYR A 357 7.51 -9.93 17.02
CA TYR A 357 8.48 -8.89 16.67
C TYR A 357 7.96 -7.51 17.04
N LEU A 358 8.80 -6.67 17.61
CA LEU A 358 8.50 -5.26 17.79
C LEU A 358 8.84 -4.53 16.49
N ARG A 359 7.84 -3.87 15.89
CA ARG A 359 7.93 -3.25 14.58
C ARG A 359 7.78 -1.75 14.66
N PHE A 360 8.80 -1.03 14.24
CA PHE A 360 8.82 0.42 14.05
C PHE A 360 8.59 0.76 12.58
N SER A 361 7.76 1.74 12.34
CA SER A 361 7.48 2.27 11.01
C SER A 361 7.19 3.77 11.11
N PRO A 362 8.24 4.60 11.29
CA PRO A 362 8.13 6.06 11.30
C PRO A 362 7.71 6.59 9.93
N HIS A 363 7.18 7.82 9.88
CA HIS A 363 6.96 8.54 8.64
C HIS A 363 7.87 9.78 8.56
N PHE A 364 7.80 10.55 7.47
CA PHE A 364 8.66 11.70 7.25
C PHE A 364 8.53 12.79 8.34
N TYR A 365 7.40 12.87 9.01
CA TYR A 365 7.19 13.82 10.10
C TYR A 365 7.63 13.32 11.49
N SER A 366 8.03 12.06 11.63
CA SER A 366 8.64 11.55 12.86
C SER A 366 10.04 12.13 13.03
N THR A 367 10.39 12.59 14.23
CA THR A 367 11.68 13.23 14.49
C THR A 367 12.74 12.24 14.98
N GLN A 368 14.00 12.62 14.87
CA GLN A 368 15.12 11.85 15.40
C GLN A 368 14.99 11.67 16.93
N SER A 369 14.62 12.71 17.66
CA SER A 369 14.43 12.66 19.12
C SER A 369 13.33 11.71 19.56
N GLU A 370 12.28 11.55 18.75
CA GLU A 370 11.22 10.57 18.99
C GLU A 370 11.73 9.14 18.85
N LEU A 371 12.58 8.88 17.86
CA LEU A 371 13.21 7.57 17.69
C LEU A 371 14.19 7.26 18.82
N GLU A 372 15.00 8.24 19.24
CA GLU A 372 15.91 8.14 20.37
C GLU A 372 15.17 7.79 21.66
N ARG A 373 14.11 8.55 21.97
CA ARG A 373 13.24 8.27 23.12
C ARG A 373 12.65 6.85 23.08
N ALA A 374 12.19 6.40 21.92
CA ALA A 374 11.65 5.05 21.79
C ALA A 374 12.71 3.97 22.07
N VAL A 375 13.93 4.13 21.54
CA VAL A 375 15.02 3.16 21.75
C VAL A 375 15.58 3.22 23.18
N GLU A 376 15.63 4.39 23.81
CA GLU A 376 16.08 4.53 25.20
C GLU A 376 15.24 3.70 26.18
N LEU A 377 13.95 3.59 25.91
CA LEU A 377 12.99 2.83 26.71
C LEU A 377 13.08 1.32 26.51
N LEU A 378 13.75 0.82 25.51
CA LEU A 378 13.98 -0.60 25.29
C LEU A 378 15.19 -1.09 26.14
#